data_170458cfaead32bb7df31db33b874039
#
_entry.id   170458cfaead32bb7df31db33b874039
#
_cell.length_a   1.000
_cell.length_b   1.000
_cell.length_c   1.000
_cell.angle_alpha   90.00
_cell.angle_beta   90.00
_cell.angle_gamma   90.00
#
_symmetry.space_group_name_H-M   'P 1'
#
loop_
_entity.id
_entity.type
_entity.pdbx_description
1 polymer ?
#
loop_
_entity_poly.entity_id
_entity_poly.type
_entity_poly.pdbx_seq_one_letter_code
_entity_poly.pdbx_strand_id
1 'polypeptide(L)'
;MLALYSLNTDVQAYTGLIMTEGPHNPYKHGNGNAPNPRLKFGEKLLARLGVHPDVVKLGLVSFLTDLSSEMIFSVFAIFFTTVAGASAALLGLVEGLADLSASSLNYYAGWLSDRSGKRKVFTLAGYGFSALAKVILLISSSITGLTIFRVIERLGKGFRGPPRDAWLASVTDKSNRGYAFGVHKALDKSGAVLGPLVAYGLLRWLGDGADTYRVLFWVALVPALLAVVALALMKDQPALERSRENLFDTIKLLSPAFKRYLLTAGVFSLAYFSFGFLLLRAHSVGFSVTDTVLLYALFNISCVIASPLIGRLSDSVGRPRMIMVGYGTYALMSVGFAFASAKWQVLVLFVLYGFFYAIDEAQNKAFIADMQPERRASAMGLYNLVTGVVYLPASLIAGALWLLNPASAFLLAAAASLLALGMFAVMRPDRQS
;
A
#
# COMPACT_ATOMS: atom_id res chain seq x y z
N MET A 1 3.99 -62.23 -14.25
CA MET A 1 2.86 -61.44 -13.74
C MET A 1 2.80 -61.32 -12.21
N LEU A 2 3.65 -62.03 -11.46
CA LEU A 2 3.76 -61.98 -9.99
C LEU A 2 4.87 -61.05 -9.46
N ALA A 3 5.73 -60.49 -10.34
CA ALA A 3 6.81 -59.57 -9.95
C ALA A 3 6.41 -58.08 -9.99
N LEU A 4 5.23 -57.73 -10.55
CA LEU A 4 4.69 -56.37 -10.57
C LEU A 4 3.74 -56.05 -9.41
N TYR A 5 3.37 -57.08 -8.60
CA TYR A 5 2.48 -56.89 -7.45
C TYR A 5 3.22 -56.56 -6.15
N SER A 6 4.54 -56.92 -6.06
CA SER A 6 5.33 -56.61 -4.87
C SER A 6 5.95 -55.18 -4.86
N LEU A 7 6.06 -54.55 -6.02
CA LEU A 7 6.55 -53.14 -6.12
C LEU A 7 5.51 -52.06 -5.76
N ASN A 8 4.23 -52.42 -5.80
CA ASN A 8 3.14 -51.48 -5.52
C ASN A 8 2.76 -51.40 -4.02
N THR A 9 3.13 -52.41 -3.24
CA THR A 9 2.92 -52.39 -1.77
C THR A 9 4.04 -51.66 -1.04
N ASP A 10 5.26 -51.62 -1.55
CA ASP A 10 6.35 -50.89 -0.93
C ASP A 10 6.31 -49.36 -1.22
N VAL A 11 5.75 -48.94 -2.36
CA VAL A 11 5.54 -47.51 -2.64
C VAL A 11 4.41 -46.90 -1.78
N GLN A 12 3.36 -47.68 -1.42
CA GLN A 12 2.32 -47.19 -0.50
C GLN A 12 2.80 -47.14 0.97
N ALA A 13 3.73 -48.02 1.37
CA ALA A 13 4.34 -47.97 2.69
C ALA A 13 5.32 -46.77 2.85
N TYR A 14 6.03 -46.39 1.78
CA TYR A 14 6.95 -45.23 1.81
C TYR A 14 6.23 -43.88 1.69
N THR A 15 5.08 -43.80 1.00
CA THR A 15 4.25 -42.58 0.97
C THR A 15 3.49 -42.36 2.28
N GLY A 16 3.22 -43.39 3.07
CA GLY A 16 2.61 -43.27 4.41
C GLY A 16 3.57 -42.79 5.51
N LEU A 17 4.89 -42.92 5.33
CA LEU A 17 5.90 -42.56 6.35
C LEU A 17 6.47 -41.13 6.16
N ILE A 18 6.20 -40.44 5.03
CA ILE A 18 6.69 -39.06 4.76
C ILE A 18 5.62 -38.01 5.05
N MET A 19 4.39 -38.44 5.39
CA MET A 19 3.39 -37.55 5.97
C MET A 19 3.53 -37.48 7.49
N THR A 20 4.74 -37.18 7.98
CA THR A 20 4.87 -36.71 9.35
C THR A 20 4.18 -35.35 9.42
N GLU A 21 3.12 -35.31 10.19
CA GLU A 21 2.38 -34.10 10.56
C GLU A 21 3.35 -32.97 10.80
N GLY A 22 3.31 -31.93 9.94
CA GLY A 22 3.98 -30.67 10.21
C GLY A 22 3.51 -30.12 11.57
N PRO A 23 4.25 -29.23 12.23
CA PRO A 23 3.98 -28.81 13.59
C PRO A 23 2.51 -28.42 13.72
N HIS A 24 1.83 -29.10 14.65
CA HIS A 24 0.39 -28.98 14.93
C HIS A 24 0.02 -27.50 15.07
N ASN A 25 -0.67 -26.95 14.10
CA ASN A 25 -1.14 -25.57 14.14
C ASN A 25 -2.40 -25.51 15.02
N PRO A 26 -2.32 -24.98 16.26
CA PRO A 26 -3.46 -24.95 17.18
C PRO A 26 -4.59 -24.00 16.73
N TYR A 27 -4.39 -23.26 15.62
CA TYR A 27 -5.34 -22.34 15.01
C TYR A 27 -6.06 -22.92 13.78
N LYS A 28 -5.87 -24.24 13.50
CA LYS A 28 -6.57 -24.94 12.42
C LYS A 28 -8.05 -25.15 12.79
N HIS A 29 -8.97 -24.57 12.04
CA HIS A 29 -10.37 -25.00 12.04
C HIS A 29 -10.51 -26.31 11.27
N GLY A 30 -10.48 -27.40 11.98
CA GLY A 30 -10.83 -28.73 11.50
C GLY A 30 -11.32 -29.56 12.68
N ASN A 31 -12.61 -29.85 12.73
CA ASN A 31 -13.29 -30.74 13.68
C ASN A 31 -13.20 -30.34 15.16
N GLY A 32 -14.14 -29.50 15.62
CA GLY A 32 -14.75 -29.55 16.95
C GLY A 32 -13.87 -29.49 18.21
N ASN A 33 -12.57 -29.34 18.13
CA ASN A 33 -11.70 -29.39 19.30
C ASN A 33 -11.59 -27.99 19.95
N ALA A 34 -11.94 -27.95 21.24
CA ALA A 34 -11.73 -26.77 22.09
C ALA A 34 -10.26 -26.29 22.02
N PRO A 35 -10.02 -24.97 22.09
CA PRO A 35 -8.66 -24.43 22.05
C PRO A 35 -7.81 -25.02 23.18
N ASN A 36 -6.55 -25.31 22.87
CA ASN A 36 -5.57 -25.87 23.81
C ASN A 36 -5.65 -25.12 25.16
N PRO A 37 -5.87 -25.81 26.29
CA PRO A 37 -6.06 -25.19 27.61
C PRO A 37 -4.86 -24.34 28.07
N ARG A 38 -3.65 -24.56 27.51
CA ARG A 38 -2.42 -23.83 27.85
C ARG A 38 -2.29 -22.45 27.18
N LEU A 39 -3.20 -22.09 26.26
CA LEU A 39 -3.18 -20.78 25.60
C LEU A 39 -3.61 -19.67 26.58
N LYS A 40 -2.96 -18.51 26.50
CA LYS A 40 -3.39 -17.31 27.23
C LYS A 40 -4.77 -16.85 26.71
N PHE A 41 -5.50 -16.07 27.51
CA PHE A 41 -6.87 -15.65 27.18
C PHE A 41 -6.98 -15.02 25.77
N GLY A 42 -6.05 -14.09 25.42
CA GLY A 42 -6.01 -13.47 24.09
C GLY A 42 -5.76 -14.47 22.95
N GLU A 43 -4.89 -15.47 23.16
CA GLU A 43 -4.61 -16.51 22.18
C GLU A 43 -5.82 -17.45 21.98
N LYS A 44 -6.59 -17.72 23.05
CA LYS A 44 -7.85 -18.48 22.97
C LYS A 44 -8.90 -17.74 22.14
N LEU A 45 -8.99 -16.40 22.30
CA LEU A 45 -9.91 -15.58 21.53
C LEU A 45 -9.51 -15.57 20.04
N LEU A 46 -8.22 -15.39 19.74
CA LEU A 46 -7.71 -15.41 18.36
C LEU A 46 -7.87 -16.78 17.70
N ALA A 47 -7.66 -17.87 18.47
CA ALA A 47 -7.92 -19.23 17.99
C ALA A 47 -9.40 -19.43 17.64
N ARG A 48 -10.33 -18.91 18.44
CA ARG A 48 -11.78 -18.95 18.13
C ARG A 48 -12.12 -18.15 16.88
N LEU A 49 -11.43 -17.04 16.62
CA LEU A 49 -11.58 -16.21 15.42
C LEU A 49 -10.83 -16.78 14.20
N GLY A 50 -10.07 -17.87 14.36
CA GLY A 50 -9.28 -18.48 13.29
C GLY A 50 -8.10 -17.60 12.81
N VAL A 51 -7.61 -16.70 13.66
CA VAL A 51 -6.53 -15.76 13.33
C VAL A 51 -5.24 -16.15 14.06
N HIS A 52 -4.16 -16.33 13.31
CA HIS A 52 -2.85 -16.59 13.90
C HIS A 52 -2.35 -15.34 14.69
N PRO A 53 -1.78 -15.47 15.89
CA PRO A 53 -1.30 -14.33 16.69
C PRO A 53 -0.34 -13.40 15.96
N ASP A 54 0.53 -13.92 15.11
CA ASP A 54 1.48 -13.10 14.35
C ASP A 54 0.80 -12.22 13.30
N VAL A 55 -0.39 -12.57 12.82
CA VAL A 55 -1.23 -11.71 11.96
C VAL A 55 -1.59 -10.42 12.70
N VAL A 56 -2.06 -10.55 13.95
CA VAL A 56 -2.43 -9.41 14.79
C VAL A 56 -1.21 -8.60 15.19
N LYS A 57 -0.10 -9.25 15.54
CA LYS A 57 1.15 -8.55 15.89
C LYS A 57 1.68 -7.75 14.70
N LEU A 58 1.76 -8.35 13.50
CA LEU A 58 2.15 -7.65 12.26
C LEU A 58 1.16 -6.53 11.92
N GLY A 59 -0.14 -6.77 12.12
CA GLY A 59 -1.17 -5.74 11.96
C GLY A 59 -0.99 -4.57 12.93
N LEU A 60 -0.63 -4.84 14.21
CA LEU A 60 -0.35 -3.80 15.20
C LEU A 60 0.91 -3.00 14.87
N VAL A 61 1.96 -3.67 14.39
CA VAL A 61 3.18 -3.02 13.89
C VAL A 61 2.84 -2.09 12.72
N SER A 62 2.03 -2.55 11.77
CA SER A 62 1.56 -1.73 10.65
C SER A 62 0.69 -0.57 11.13
N PHE A 63 -0.25 -0.80 12.05
CA PHE A 63 -1.08 0.23 12.68
C PHE A 63 -0.24 1.35 13.29
N LEU A 64 0.74 0.99 14.15
CA LEU A 64 1.61 1.98 14.82
C LEU A 64 2.44 2.77 13.80
N THR A 65 2.92 2.11 12.75
CA THR A 65 3.71 2.78 11.71
C THR A 65 2.84 3.69 10.86
N ASP A 66 1.65 3.26 10.46
CA ASP A 66 0.74 4.07 9.67
C ASP A 66 0.17 5.22 10.51
N LEU A 67 -0.16 5.00 11.80
CA LEU A 67 -0.50 6.08 12.74
C LEU A 67 0.59 7.17 12.74
N SER A 68 1.84 6.77 12.85
CA SER A 68 2.99 7.66 12.84
C SER A 68 3.19 8.38 11.51
N SER A 69 3.21 7.63 10.41
CA SER A 69 3.52 8.16 9.08
C SER A 69 2.40 9.07 8.55
N GLU A 70 1.15 8.70 8.80
CA GLU A 70 0.00 9.44 8.30
C GLU A 70 -0.28 10.74 9.10
N MET A 71 0.15 10.80 10.38
CA MET A 71 0.21 12.08 11.12
C MET A 71 1.08 13.10 10.38
N ILE A 72 2.25 12.68 9.92
CA ILE A 72 3.20 13.56 9.22
C ILE A 72 2.70 13.82 7.80
N PHE A 73 2.28 12.77 7.09
CA PHE A 73 1.89 12.85 5.69
C PHE A 73 0.69 13.78 5.46
N SER A 74 -0.26 13.80 6.38
CA SER A 74 -1.45 14.66 6.31
C SER A 74 -1.13 16.16 6.32
N VAL A 75 0.03 16.56 6.83
CA VAL A 75 0.48 17.95 6.90
C VAL A 75 1.69 18.25 6.00
N PHE A 76 2.39 17.20 5.52
CA PHE A 76 3.70 17.34 4.87
C PHE A 76 3.71 18.29 3.67
N ALA A 77 2.76 18.14 2.76
CA ALA A 77 2.71 18.98 1.56
C ALA A 77 2.58 20.46 1.89
N ILE A 78 1.72 20.80 2.86
CA ILE A 78 1.52 22.18 3.29
C ILE A 78 2.74 22.66 4.07
N PHE A 79 3.23 21.87 5.03
CA PHE A 79 4.44 22.24 5.77
C PHE A 79 5.65 22.49 4.84
N PHE A 80 5.85 21.62 3.84
CA PHE A 80 6.94 21.72 2.88
C PHE A 80 6.84 22.99 2.02
N THR A 81 5.62 23.38 1.63
CA THR A 81 5.44 24.54 0.74
C THR A 81 5.27 25.86 1.49
N THR A 82 4.50 25.88 2.59
CA THR A 82 4.18 27.14 3.30
C THR A 82 5.18 27.48 4.40
N VAL A 83 5.68 26.48 5.14
CA VAL A 83 6.60 26.69 6.28
C VAL A 83 8.05 26.62 5.82
N ALA A 84 8.43 25.58 5.08
CA ALA A 84 9.79 25.44 4.57
C ALA A 84 10.05 26.28 3.29
N GLY A 85 9.01 26.84 2.66
CA GLY A 85 9.11 27.72 1.50
C GLY A 85 9.47 27.00 0.18
N ALA A 86 9.27 25.70 0.09
CA ALA A 86 9.54 24.94 -1.12
C ALA A 86 8.49 25.18 -2.20
N SER A 87 8.89 25.18 -3.48
CA SER A 87 7.93 25.29 -4.58
C SER A 87 7.11 24.02 -4.76
N ALA A 88 5.92 24.13 -5.37
CA ALA A 88 5.11 22.97 -5.74
C ALA A 88 5.81 22.05 -6.75
N ALA A 89 6.67 22.61 -7.63
CA ALA A 89 7.50 21.82 -8.54
C ALA A 89 8.50 20.95 -7.76
N LEU A 90 9.13 21.49 -6.70
CA LEU A 90 10.04 20.74 -5.84
C LEU A 90 9.27 19.68 -5.03
N LEU A 91 8.06 19.97 -4.57
CA LEU A 91 7.19 18.95 -3.95
C LEU A 91 6.92 17.80 -4.91
N GLY A 92 6.57 18.09 -6.17
CA GLY A 92 6.36 17.08 -7.20
C GLY A 92 7.59 16.21 -7.45
N LEU A 93 8.79 16.84 -7.51
CA LEU A 93 10.06 16.11 -7.63
C LEU A 93 10.30 15.17 -6.44
N VAL A 94 10.15 15.69 -5.21
CA VAL A 94 10.40 14.94 -3.98
C VAL A 94 9.44 13.77 -3.85
N GLU A 95 8.16 13.97 -4.10
CA GLU A 95 7.15 12.91 -4.05
C GLU A 95 7.37 11.86 -5.16
N GLY A 96 7.70 12.32 -6.38
CA GLY A 96 8.01 11.42 -7.49
C GLY A 96 9.25 10.56 -7.23
N LEU A 97 10.33 11.15 -6.70
CA LEU A 97 11.54 10.41 -6.31
C LEU A 97 11.25 9.42 -5.17
N ALA A 98 10.45 9.84 -4.20
CA ALA A 98 10.08 9.01 -3.07
C ALA A 98 9.29 7.76 -3.52
N ASP A 99 8.30 7.92 -4.38
CA ASP A 99 7.49 6.80 -4.88
C ASP A 99 8.24 5.91 -5.87
N LEU A 100 9.09 6.46 -6.73
CA LEU A 100 10.01 5.70 -7.57
C LEU A 100 10.93 4.82 -6.71
N SER A 101 11.50 5.40 -5.65
CA SER A 101 12.37 4.70 -4.72
C SER A 101 11.64 3.54 -4.02
N ALA A 102 10.42 3.78 -3.55
CA ALA A 102 9.60 2.75 -2.91
C ALA A 102 9.26 1.62 -3.88
N SER A 103 8.84 1.95 -5.10
CA SER A 103 8.43 0.98 -6.12
C SER A 103 9.59 0.11 -6.59
N SER A 104 10.77 0.70 -6.79
CA SER A 104 11.99 -0.01 -7.17
C SER A 104 12.45 -0.97 -6.08
N LEU A 105 12.47 -0.51 -4.83
CA LEU A 105 12.88 -1.34 -3.69
C LEU A 105 11.85 -2.42 -3.35
N ASN A 106 10.57 -2.19 -3.60
CA ASN A 106 9.53 -3.18 -3.37
C ASN A 106 9.81 -4.50 -4.10
N TYR A 107 10.19 -4.41 -5.38
CA TYR A 107 10.55 -5.57 -6.19
C TYR A 107 11.85 -6.23 -5.71
N TYR A 108 12.89 -5.42 -5.49
CA TYR A 108 14.20 -5.92 -5.09
C TYR A 108 14.19 -6.56 -3.68
N ALA A 109 13.54 -5.92 -2.72
CA ALA A 109 13.44 -6.43 -1.35
C ALA A 109 12.62 -7.73 -1.26
N GLY A 110 11.55 -7.85 -2.05
CA GLY A 110 10.79 -9.08 -2.17
C GLY A 110 11.66 -10.23 -2.67
N TRP A 111 12.33 -10.05 -3.81
CA TRP A 111 13.23 -11.05 -4.38
C TRP A 111 14.36 -11.44 -3.41
N LEU A 112 15.01 -10.47 -2.78
CA LEU A 112 16.13 -10.73 -1.85
C LEU A 112 15.66 -11.44 -0.57
N SER A 113 14.48 -11.10 -0.08
CA SER A 113 13.83 -11.77 1.06
C SER A 113 13.50 -13.22 0.75
N ASP A 114 12.93 -13.51 -0.42
CA ASP A 114 12.59 -14.87 -0.83
C ASP A 114 13.84 -15.71 -1.07
N ARG A 115 14.89 -15.12 -1.66
CA ARG A 115 16.17 -15.80 -1.87
C ARG A 115 16.93 -16.09 -0.58
N SER A 116 16.93 -15.17 0.38
CA SER A 116 17.64 -15.32 1.65
C SER A 116 16.85 -16.11 2.70
N GLY A 117 15.52 -16.13 2.61
CA GLY A 117 14.62 -16.70 3.59
C GLY A 117 14.50 -15.91 4.90
N LYS A 118 15.10 -14.70 4.99
CA LYS A 118 15.21 -13.89 6.21
C LYS A 118 14.13 -12.78 6.26
N ARG A 119 12.85 -13.15 6.30
CA ARG A 119 11.73 -12.21 6.20
C ARG A 119 11.73 -11.15 7.31
N LYS A 120 12.00 -11.55 8.56
CA LYS A 120 12.06 -10.62 9.71
C LYS A 120 13.10 -9.54 9.53
N VAL A 121 14.31 -9.87 9.07
CA VAL A 121 15.42 -8.91 8.92
C VAL A 121 15.04 -7.80 7.94
N PHE A 122 14.48 -8.15 6.76
CA PHE A 122 14.07 -7.17 5.76
C PHE A 122 12.89 -6.33 6.24
N THR A 123 11.90 -6.97 6.88
CA THR A 123 10.75 -6.26 7.44
C THR A 123 11.21 -5.28 8.52
N LEU A 124 12.08 -5.71 9.46
CA LEU A 124 12.61 -4.88 10.53
C LEU A 124 13.45 -3.71 10.00
N ALA A 125 14.31 -3.96 9.01
CA ALA A 125 15.09 -2.90 8.36
C ALA A 125 14.18 -1.84 7.72
N GLY A 126 13.12 -2.23 7.02
CA GLY A 126 12.18 -1.29 6.41
C GLY A 126 11.43 -0.43 7.44
N TYR A 127 10.98 -1.00 8.55
CA TYR A 127 10.39 -0.22 9.65
C TYR A 127 11.44 0.66 10.35
N GLY A 128 12.67 0.17 10.49
CA GLY A 128 13.80 0.95 11.01
C GLY A 128 14.13 2.17 10.15
N PHE A 129 14.16 2.03 8.83
CA PHE A 129 14.35 3.16 7.91
C PHE A 129 13.23 4.20 8.07
N SER A 130 11.97 3.77 8.20
CA SER A 130 10.85 4.70 8.43
C SER A 130 10.96 5.42 9.78
N ALA A 131 11.44 4.77 10.84
CA ALA A 131 11.67 5.40 12.13
C ALA A 131 12.88 6.36 12.09
N LEU A 132 13.99 5.96 11.45
CA LEU A 132 15.18 6.79 11.26
C LEU A 132 14.87 8.06 10.47
N ALA A 133 14.06 7.94 9.41
CA ALA A 133 13.63 9.10 8.64
C ALA A 133 12.98 10.17 9.53
N LYS A 134 12.15 9.78 10.51
CA LYS A 134 11.50 10.71 11.43
C LYS A 134 12.49 11.42 12.37
N VAL A 135 13.59 10.76 12.71
CA VAL A 135 14.69 11.42 13.46
C VAL A 135 15.32 12.53 12.60
N ILE A 136 15.52 12.30 11.29
CA ILE A 136 16.03 13.33 10.39
C ILE A 136 15.06 14.54 10.36
N LEU A 137 13.77 14.29 10.34
CA LEU A 137 12.74 15.34 10.36
C LEU A 137 12.81 16.20 11.63
N LEU A 138 13.20 15.63 12.76
CA LEU A 138 13.34 16.35 14.04
C LEU A 138 14.61 17.23 14.12
N ILE A 139 15.69 16.81 13.45
CA ILE A 139 16.98 17.55 13.49
C ILE A 139 17.14 18.58 12.37
N SER A 140 16.29 18.50 11.33
CA SER A 140 16.39 19.40 10.17
C SER A 140 15.01 19.76 9.63
N SER A 141 14.71 21.05 9.61
CA SER A 141 13.54 21.64 8.93
C SER A 141 13.90 22.24 7.55
N SER A 142 15.13 22.06 7.08
CA SER A 142 15.54 22.52 5.75
C SER A 142 14.86 21.70 4.65
N ILE A 143 14.68 22.30 3.47
CA ILE A 143 14.13 21.63 2.29
C ILE A 143 14.90 20.34 1.98
N THR A 144 16.23 20.36 2.09
CA THR A 144 17.08 19.17 1.90
C THR A 144 16.80 18.10 2.92
N GLY A 145 16.70 18.45 4.22
CA GLY A 145 16.38 17.50 5.29
C GLY A 145 15.00 16.88 5.11
N LEU A 146 14.01 17.69 4.74
CA LEU A 146 12.64 17.20 4.44
C LEU A 146 12.61 16.27 3.23
N THR A 147 13.40 16.56 2.20
CA THR A 147 13.55 15.70 1.01
C THR A 147 14.17 14.35 1.41
N ILE A 148 15.26 14.36 2.16
CA ILE A 148 15.94 13.16 2.64
C ILE A 148 14.98 12.32 3.52
N PHE A 149 14.28 12.98 4.45
CA PHE A 149 13.22 12.33 5.24
C PHE A 149 12.23 11.60 4.35
N ARG A 150 11.66 12.30 3.36
CA ARG A 150 10.60 11.77 2.51
C ARG A 150 11.05 10.57 1.69
N VAL A 151 12.24 10.66 1.10
CA VAL A 151 12.83 9.56 0.31
C VAL A 151 13.12 8.34 1.21
N ILE A 152 13.77 8.53 2.38
CA ILE A 152 14.12 7.42 3.28
C ILE A 152 12.85 6.76 3.85
N GLU A 153 11.82 7.55 4.19
CA GLU A 153 10.54 7.02 4.66
C GLU A 153 9.89 6.10 3.62
N ARG A 154 9.88 6.55 2.35
CA ARG A 154 9.33 5.76 1.23
C ARG A 154 10.18 4.54 0.89
N LEU A 155 11.51 4.67 0.94
CA LEU A 155 12.42 3.52 0.83
C LEU A 155 12.09 2.45 1.89
N GLY A 156 11.88 2.87 3.15
CA GLY A 156 11.48 1.99 4.24
C GLY A 156 10.16 1.27 3.94
N LYS A 157 9.17 1.98 3.37
CA LYS A 157 7.88 1.39 2.97
C LYS A 157 8.04 0.34 1.85
N GLY A 158 8.82 0.65 0.81
CA GLY A 158 9.12 -0.28 -0.27
C GLY A 158 9.87 -1.53 0.23
N PHE A 159 10.81 -1.34 1.15
CA PHE A 159 11.65 -2.43 1.65
C PHE A 159 10.90 -3.42 2.56
N ARG A 160 9.90 -2.96 3.35
CA ARG A 160 9.16 -3.81 4.29
C ARG A 160 7.96 -4.54 3.70
N GLY A 161 7.33 -4.00 2.63
CA GLY A 161 6.06 -4.48 2.13
C GLY A 161 6.05 -5.96 1.74
N PRO A 162 6.80 -6.39 0.71
CA PRO A 162 6.79 -7.77 0.25
C PRO A 162 7.27 -8.79 1.28
N PRO A 163 8.38 -8.56 2.05
CA PRO A 163 8.79 -9.49 3.10
C PRO A 163 7.73 -9.67 4.20
N ARG A 164 7.06 -8.60 4.61
CA ARG A 164 5.95 -8.64 5.57
C ARG A 164 4.78 -9.46 5.04
N ASP A 165 4.37 -9.22 3.80
CA ASP A 165 3.24 -9.91 3.18
C ASP A 165 3.56 -11.41 2.97
N ALA A 166 4.80 -11.74 2.63
CA ALA A 166 5.28 -13.11 2.56
C ALA A 166 5.33 -13.78 3.95
N TRP A 167 5.71 -13.04 5.00
CA TRP A 167 5.64 -13.53 6.38
C TRP A 167 4.19 -13.81 6.79
N LEU A 168 3.28 -12.87 6.54
CA LEU A 168 1.85 -13.03 6.81
C LEU A 168 1.28 -14.27 6.12
N ALA A 169 1.63 -14.47 4.84
CA ALA A 169 1.20 -15.64 4.06
C ALA A 169 1.73 -16.96 4.60
N SER A 170 2.93 -16.98 5.23
CA SER A 170 3.55 -18.19 5.75
C SER A 170 2.96 -18.68 7.08
N VAL A 171 2.40 -17.77 7.88
CA VAL A 171 1.77 -18.11 9.17
C VAL A 171 0.27 -18.38 9.04
N THR A 172 -0.29 -18.32 7.82
CA THR A 172 -1.71 -18.51 7.56
C THR A 172 -1.98 -19.66 6.60
N ASP A 173 -2.99 -20.48 6.91
CA ASP A 173 -3.46 -21.53 6.03
C ASP A 173 -4.04 -20.95 4.73
N LYS A 174 -3.91 -21.68 3.62
CA LYS A 174 -4.41 -21.25 2.30
C LYS A 174 -5.90 -20.89 2.32
N SER A 175 -6.71 -21.62 3.07
CA SER A 175 -8.16 -21.41 3.22
C SER A 175 -8.52 -20.11 3.97
N ASN A 176 -7.70 -19.67 4.93
CA ASN A 176 -7.94 -18.50 5.78
C ASN A 176 -7.09 -17.28 5.40
N ARG A 177 -6.30 -17.39 4.34
CA ARG A 177 -5.36 -16.34 3.95
C ARG A 177 -6.04 -15.01 3.66
N GLY A 178 -7.17 -15.02 2.94
CA GLY A 178 -7.95 -13.81 2.66
C GLY A 178 -8.41 -13.10 3.92
N TYR A 179 -8.93 -13.84 4.90
CA TYR A 179 -9.37 -13.29 6.18
C TYR A 179 -8.19 -12.70 6.99
N ALA A 180 -7.06 -13.40 7.05
CA ALA A 180 -5.87 -12.94 7.74
C ALA A 180 -5.31 -11.64 7.15
N PHE A 181 -5.22 -11.55 5.81
CA PHE A 181 -4.85 -10.30 5.12
C PHE A 181 -5.88 -9.18 5.37
N GLY A 182 -7.16 -9.52 5.42
CA GLY A 182 -8.24 -8.59 5.77
C GLY A 182 -8.08 -8.00 7.16
N VAL A 183 -7.81 -8.83 8.17
CA VAL A 183 -7.56 -8.39 9.56
C VAL A 183 -6.33 -7.49 9.64
N HIS A 184 -5.22 -7.91 8.99
CA HIS A 184 -4.00 -7.10 8.91
C HIS A 184 -4.29 -5.73 8.26
N LYS A 185 -5.01 -5.71 7.14
CA LYS A 185 -5.33 -4.47 6.42
C LYS A 185 -6.27 -3.55 7.19
N ALA A 186 -7.21 -4.11 7.95
CA ALA A 186 -8.09 -3.34 8.82
C ALA A 186 -7.31 -2.60 9.91
N LEU A 187 -6.33 -3.28 10.54
CA LEU A 187 -5.44 -2.65 11.52
C LEU A 187 -4.55 -1.57 10.87
N ASP A 188 -3.93 -1.87 9.74
CA ASP A 188 -3.13 -0.93 8.93
C ASP A 188 -3.92 0.36 8.63
N LYS A 189 -5.13 0.22 8.06
CA LYS A 189 -6.01 1.35 7.74
C LYS A 189 -6.56 2.11 8.95
N SER A 190 -6.73 1.43 10.09
CA SER A 190 -7.11 2.12 11.33
C SER A 190 -6.02 3.12 11.76
N GLY A 191 -4.74 2.78 11.60
CA GLY A 191 -3.64 3.71 11.80
C GLY A 191 -3.70 4.90 10.83
N ALA A 192 -4.01 4.64 9.56
CA ALA A 192 -4.14 5.67 8.54
C ALA A 192 -5.33 6.63 8.74
N VAL A 193 -6.35 6.20 9.46
CA VAL A 193 -7.47 7.08 9.87
C VAL A 193 -7.10 7.88 11.12
N LEU A 194 -6.54 7.21 12.14
CA LEU A 194 -6.26 7.84 13.43
C LEU A 194 -5.08 8.82 13.35
N GLY A 195 -4.09 8.59 12.49
CA GLY A 195 -2.94 9.47 12.33
C GLY A 195 -3.33 10.93 12.03
N PRO A 196 -4.07 11.18 10.96
CA PRO A 196 -4.58 12.53 10.65
C PRO A 196 -5.45 13.12 11.74
N LEU A 197 -6.27 12.31 12.43
CA LEU A 197 -7.10 12.80 13.54
C LEU A 197 -6.28 13.27 14.73
N VAL A 198 -5.18 12.57 15.06
CA VAL A 198 -4.23 13.02 16.09
C VAL A 198 -3.53 14.31 15.66
N ALA A 199 -3.09 14.37 14.38
CA ALA A 199 -2.49 15.59 13.83
C ALA A 199 -3.46 16.79 13.89
N TYR A 200 -4.73 16.58 13.51
CA TYR A 200 -5.79 17.58 13.64
C TYR A 200 -5.96 18.06 15.09
N GLY A 201 -6.04 17.12 16.03
CA GLY A 201 -6.17 17.47 17.46
C GLY A 201 -5.02 18.33 17.96
N LEU A 202 -3.79 18.00 17.59
CA LEU A 202 -2.60 18.78 17.96
C LEU A 202 -2.63 20.18 17.35
N LEU A 203 -2.90 20.31 16.05
CA LEU A 203 -3.00 21.59 15.36
C LEU A 203 -4.14 22.45 15.92
N ARG A 204 -5.27 21.83 16.25
CA ARG A 204 -6.42 22.53 16.82
C ARG A 204 -6.17 23.05 18.23
N TRP A 205 -5.36 22.32 19.01
CA TRP A 205 -5.05 22.66 20.39
C TRP A 205 -3.89 23.64 20.52
N LEU A 206 -2.82 23.44 19.73
CA LEU A 206 -1.58 24.22 19.82
C LEU A 206 -1.47 25.35 18.77
N GLY A 207 -2.35 25.36 17.76
CA GLY A 207 -2.28 26.29 16.63
C GLY A 207 -1.37 25.82 15.49
N ASP A 208 -1.34 26.56 14.38
CA ASP A 208 -0.65 26.18 13.11
C ASP A 208 0.83 26.65 13.09
N GLY A 209 1.45 26.88 14.24
CA GLY A 209 2.83 27.40 14.35
C GLY A 209 3.91 26.36 14.06
N ALA A 210 5.11 26.81 13.72
CA ALA A 210 6.27 25.95 13.46
C ALA A 210 6.60 25.00 14.65
N ASP A 211 6.38 25.44 15.88
CA ASP A 211 6.60 24.62 17.07
C ASP A 211 5.58 23.49 17.17
N THR A 212 4.33 23.71 16.74
CA THR A 212 3.31 22.66 16.69
C THR A 212 3.71 21.52 15.75
N TYR A 213 4.29 21.81 14.59
CA TYR A 213 4.81 20.77 13.70
C TYR A 213 5.95 19.97 14.36
N ARG A 214 6.83 20.62 15.14
CA ARG A 214 7.87 19.91 15.91
C ARG A 214 7.26 18.97 16.93
N VAL A 215 6.27 19.42 17.69
CA VAL A 215 5.54 18.57 18.65
C VAL A 215 4.89 17.40 17.93
N LEU A 216 4.23 17.64 16.79
CA LEU A 216 3.61 16.59 15.97
C LEU A 216 4.66 15.54 15.53
N PHE A 217 5.85 15.97 15.10
CA PHE A 217 6.91 15.05 14.68
C PHE A 217 7.46 14.23 15.85
N TRP A 218 7.59 14.81 17.05
CA TRP A 218 7.95 14.07 18.26
C TRP A 218 6.88 13.05 18.64
N VAL A 219 5.61 13.44 18.62
CA VAL A 219 4.49 12.53 18.89
C VAL A 219 4.45 11.40 17.86
N ALA A 220 4.70 11.68 16.58
CA ALA A 220 4.74 10.69 15.53
C ALA A 220 5.92 9.70 15.65
N LEU A 221 7.05 10.13 16.22
CA LEU A 221 8.22 9.26 16.43
C LEU A 221 7.90 8.13 17.43
N VAL A 222 7.10 8.40 18.45
CA VAL A 222 6.79 7.41 19.50
C VAL A 222 6.18 6.12 18.93
N PRO A 223 5.04 6.15 18.19
CA PRO A 223 4.49 4.92 17.62
C PRO A 223 5.42 4.28 16.56
N ALA A 224 6.26 5.05 15.85
CA ALA A 224 7.25 4.47 14.94
C ALA A 224 8.29 3.62 15.70
N LEU A 225 8.82 4.11 16.80
CA LEU A 225 9.77 3.36 17.64
C LEU A 225 9.09 2.14 18.28
N LEU A 226 7.88 2.29 18.78
CA LEU A 226 7.10 1.17 19.33
C LEU A 226 6.87 0.09 18.30
N ALA A 227 6.61 0.43 17.03
CA ALA A 227 6.47 -0.53 15.93
C ALA A 227 7.76 -1.32 15.71
N VAL A 228 8.92 -0.65 15.67
CA VAL A 228 10.24 -1.29 15.53
C VAL A 228 10.51 -2.24 16.70
N VAL A 229 10.29 -1.80 17.93
CA VAL A 229 10.47 -2.62 19.13
C VAL A 229 9.53 -3.83 19.12
N ALA A 230 8.25 -3.62 18.84
CA ALA A 230 7.27 -4.71 18.78
C ALA A 230 7.67 -5.77 17.75
N LEU A 231 8.14 -5.36 16.55
CA LEU A 231 8.61 -6.27 15.53
C LEU A 231 9.93 -6.98 15.92
N ALA A 232 10.85 -6.27 16.57
CA ALA A 232 12.11 -6.86 17.03
C ALA A 232 11.88 -7.99 18.04
N LEU A 233 10.85 -7.87 18.88
CA LEU A 233 10.46 -8.88 19.87
C LEU A 233 9.73 -10.10 19.28
N MET A 234 9.25 -10.03 18.03
CA MET A 234 8.63 -11.19 17.37
C MET A 234 9.67 -12.25 17.04
N LYS A 235 9.26 -13.52 17.10
CA LYS A 235 10.12 -14.63 16.67
C LYS A 235 10.20 -14.68 15.15
N ASP A 236 11.39 -14.95 14.63
CA ASP A 236 11.57 -15.13 13.18
C ASP A 236 10.86 -16.39 12.69
N GLN A 237 10.28 -16.30 11.51
CA GLN A 237 9.66 -17.41 10.79
C GLN A 237 10.42 -17.62 9.48
N PRO A 238 11.44 -18.49 9.46
CA PRO A 238 12.23 -18.71 8.26
C PRO A 238 11.36 -19.26 7.13
N ALA A 239 11.65 -18.87 5.89
CA ALA A 239 10.95 -19.37 4.73
C ALA A 239 11.25 -20.86 4.53
N LEU A 240 10.20 -21.66 4.35
CA LEU A 240 10.32 -23.11 4.08
C LEU A 240 10.93 -23.39 2.71
N GLU A 241 10.67 -22.53 1.73
CA GLU A 241 11.18 -22.62 0.36
C GLU A 241 11.87 -21.33 -0.05
N ARG A 242 13.02 -21.44 -0.74
CA ARG A 242 13.77 -20.31 -1.29
C ARG A 242 13.57 -20.29 -2.80
N SER A 243 13.17 -19.16 -3.35
CA SER A 243 13.08 -18.98 -4.80
C SER A 243 14.47 -18.98 -5.43
N ARG A 244 14.60 -19.70 -6.57
CA ARG A 244 15.82 -19.71 -7.40
C ARG A 244 15.64 -18.95 -8.72
N GLU A 245 14.49 -18.33 -8.94
CA GLU A 245 14.18 -17.66 -10.20
C GLU A 245 15.02 -16.38 -10.39
N ASN A 246 15.44 -16.16 -11.63
CA ASN A 246 16.13 -14.94 -12.01
C ASN A 246 15.13 -13.81 -12.25
N LEU A 247 15.52 -12.61 -11.78
CA LEU A 247 14.69 -11.40 -11.81
C LEU A 247 14.17 -11.03 -13.21
N PHE A 248 15.01 -11.19 -14.25
CA PHE A 248 14.73 -10.72 -15.61
C PHE A 248 14.10 -11.75 -16.54
N ASP A 249 14.25 -13.03 -16.25
CA ASP A 249 13.72 -14.09 -17.12
C ASP A 249 12.18 -14.13 -17.07
N THR A 250 11.62 -13.73 -15.96
CA THR A 250 10.17 -13.69 -15.74
C THR A 250 9.44 -12.70 -16.66
N ILE A 251 10.10 -11.57 -17.02
CA ILE A 251 9.48 -10.51 -17.87
C ILE A 251 9.18 -11.03 -19.28
N LYS A 252 10.03 -11.91 -19.84
CA LYS A 252 9.87 -12.48 -21.18
C LYS A 252 8.65 -13.39 -21.27
N LEU A 253 8.29 -14.03 -20.17
CA LEU A 253 7.27 -15.06 -20.07
C LEU A 253 5.86 -14.50 -19.74
N LEU A 254 5.71 -13.18 -19.60
CA LEU A 254 4.42 -12.54 -19.33
C LEU A 254 3.52 -12.53 -20.55
N SER A 255 2.21 -12.75 -20.34
CA SER A 255 1.23 -12.82 -21.41
C SER A 255 1.10 -11.51 -22.21
N PRO A 256 0.78 -11.56 -23.51
CA PRO A 256 0.52 -10.36 -24.32
C PRO A 256 -0.61 -9.49 -23.73
N ALA A 257 -1.64 -10.12 -23.15
CA ALA A 257 -2.73 -9.43 -22.48
C ALA A 257 -2.23 -8.60 -21.30
N PHE A 258 -1.34 -9.16 -20.46
CA PHE A 258 -0.73 -8.42 -19.36
C PHE A 258 0.16 -7.26 -19.84
N LYS A 259 0.91 -7.44 -20.93
CA LYS A 259 1.73 -6.35 -21.52
C LYS A 259 0.85 -5.19 -22.00
N ARG A 260 -0.31 -5.49 -22.64
CA ARG A 260 -1.31 -4.46 -23.02
C ARG A 260 -1.86 -3.73 -21.79
N TYR A 261 -2.19 -4.47 -20.74
CA TYR A 261 -2.64 -3.88 -19.50
C TYR A 261 -1.58 -2.99 -18.85
N LEU A 262 -0.32 -3.44 -18.82
CA LEU A 262 0.80 -2.70 -18.26
C LEU A 262 1.03 -1.37 -18.97
N LEU A 263 0.86 -1.35 -20.31
CA LEU A 263 0.94 -0.12 -21.10
C LEU A 263 -0.19 0.86 -20.74
N THR A 264 -1.43 0.37 -20.61
CA THR A 264 -2.58 1.19 -20.22
C THR A 264 -2.42 1.75 -18.80
N ALA A 265 -1.96 0.91 -17.87
CA ALA A 265 -1.68 1.32 -16.49
C ALA A 265 -0.53 2.34 -16.41
N GLY A 266 0.50 2.19 -17.26
CA GLY A 266 1.57 3.17 -17.41
C GLY A 266 1.06 4.53 -17.88
N VAL A 267 0.17 4.55 -18.88
CA VAL A 267 -0.46 5.81 -19.33
C VAL A 267 -1.35 6.40 -18.24
N PHE A 268 -2.13 5.58 -17.51
CA PHE A 268 -2.91 6.07 -16.38
C PHE A 268 -2.02 6.65 -15.28
N SER A 269 -0.83 6.09 -15.07
CA SER A 269 0.12 6.61 -14.08
C SER A 269 0.61 8.03 -14.36
N LEU A 270 0.50 8.51 -15.62
CA LEU A 270 0.73 9.94 -15.95
C LEU A 270 -0.36 10.85 -15.36
N ALA A 271 -1.56 10.34 -15.13
CA ALA A 271 -2.62 11.05 -14.45
C ALA A 271 -2.39 11.10 -12.92
N TYR A 272 -1.66 10.14 -12.38
CA TYR A 272 -1.56 9.90 -10.96
C TYR A 272 -0.35 10.66 -10.37
N PHE A 273 -0.61 11.77 -9.74
CA PHE A 273 0.41 12.58 -9.04
C PHE A 273 0.16 12.62 -7.53
N SER A 274 1.11 13.20 -6.77
CA SER A 274 1.05 13.19 -5.31
C SER A 274 -0.27 13.70 -4.74
N PHE A 275 -0.80 12.98 -3.74
CA PHE A 275 -1.95 13.41 -2.95
C PHE A 275 -1.76 14.81 -2.34
N GLY A 276 -0.51 15.22 -2.11
CA GLY A 276 -0.18 16.55 -1.63
C GLY A 276 -0.79 17.68 -2.46
N PHE A 277 -0.90 17.51 -3.79
CA PHE A 277 -1.54 18.51 -4.65
C PHE A 277 -3.04 18.65 -4.42
N LEU A 278 -3.74 17.58 -4.00
CA LEU A 278 -5.14 17.66 -3.61
C LEU A 278 -5.30 18.51 -2.33
N LEU A 279 -4.41 18.32 -1.35
CA LEU A 279 -4.39 19.13 -0.12
C LEU A 279 -4.04 20.59 -0.42
N LEU A 280 -3.05 20.85 -1.29
CA LEU A 280 -2.72 22.20 -1.73
C LEU A 280 -3.92 22.85 -2.46
N ARG A 281 -4.67 22.10 -3.28
CA ARG A 281 -5.88 22.60 -3.93
C ARG A 281 -6.96 22.95 -2.93
N ALA A 282 -7.20 22.09 -1.94
CA ALA A 282 -8.15 22.37 -0.86
C ALA A 282 -7.76 23.65 -0.11
N HIS A 283 -6.47 23.81 0.21
CA HIS A 283 -5.96 25.03 0.84
C HIS A 283 -6.18 26.26 -0.02
N SER A 284 -5.94 26.19 -1.34
CA SER A 284 -6.18 27.30 -2.27
C SER A 284 -7.66 27.70 -2.41
N VAL A 285 -8.61 26.77 -2.12
CA VAL A 285 -10.06 27.03 -2.10
C VAL A 285 -10.52 27.62 -0.74
N GLY A 286 -9.60 27.77 0.23
CA GLY A 286 -9.84 28.44 1.50
C GLY A 286 -10.04 27.51 2.70
N PHE A 287 -9.64 26.24 2.62
CA PHE A 287 -9.50 25.43 3.82
C PHE A 287 -8.30 25.88 4.64
N SER A 288 -8.45 25.92 5.97
CA SER A 288 -7.29 26.10 6.85
C SER A 288 -6.36 24.89 6.76
N VAL A 289 -5.10 25.02 7.19
CA VAL A 289 -4.16 23.89 7.29
C VAL A 289 -4.77 22.78 8.13
N THR A 290 -5.34 23.14 9.27
CA THR A 290 -6.01 22.21 10.20
C THR A 290 -7.16 21.46 9.53
N ASP A 291 -8.00 22.18 8.75
CA ASP A 291 -9.14 21.54 8.07
C ASP A 291 -8.72 20.62 6.92
N THR A 292 -7.59 20.90 6.24
CA THR A 292 -7.07 20.01 5.17
C THR A 292 -6.67 18.64 5.73
N VAL A 293 -6.26 18.57 6.98
CA VAL A 293 -5.96 17.29 7.65
C VAL A 293 -7.23 16.44 7.81
N LEU A 294 -8.37 17.07 8.10
CA LEU A 294 -9.66 16.36 8.14
C LEU A 294 -10.09 15.83 6.77
N LEU A 295 -9.77 16.55 5.68
CA LEU A 295 -10.03 16.05 4.32
C LEU A 295 -9.22 14.77 4.04
N TYR A 296 -8.01 14.69 4.55
CA TYR A 296 -7.20 13.47 4.45
C TYR A 296 -7.83 12.31 5.25
N ALA A 297 -8.31 12.58 6.46
CA ALA A 297 -9.06 11.59 7.24
C ALA A 297 -10.36 11.16 6.52
N LEU A 298 -11.12 12.12 5.95
CA LEU A 298 -12.34 11.86 5.18
C LEU A 298 -12.08 10.95 3.99
N PHE A 299 -11.01 11.19 3.24
CA PHE A 299 -10.55 10.30 2.15
C PHE A 299 -10.34 8.86 2.65
N ASN A 300 -9.57 8.68 3.73
CA ASN A 300 -9.28 7.34 4.27
C ASN A 300 -10.56 6.64 4.76
N ILE A 301 -11.44 7.34 5.45
CA ILE A 301 -12.74 6.81 5.90
C ILE A 301 -13.58 6.39 4.70
N SER A 302 -13.67 7.24 3.66
CA SER A 302 -14.42 6.95 2.44
C SER A 302 -13.88 5.72 1.73
N CYS A 303 -12.55 5.56 1.66
CA CYS A 303 -11.90 4.39 1.10
C CYS A 303 -12.25 3.11 1.90
N VAL A 304 -12.21 3.16 3.23
CA VAL A 304 -12.53 2.01 4.11
C VAL A 304 -13.98 1.57 3.91
N ILE A 305 -14.92 2.52 3.86
CA ILE A 305 -16.35 2.23 3.64
C ILE A 305 -16.59 1.69 2.23
N ALA A 306 -15.93 2.28 1.22
CA ALA A 306 -16.11 1.91 -0.18
C ALA A 306 -15.54 0.52 -0.51
N SER A 307 -14.44 0.11 0.11
CA SER A 307 -13.69 -1.11 -0.25
C SER A 307 -14.55 -2.39 -0.25
N PRO A 308 -15.36 -2.71 0.78
CA PRO A 308 -16.18 -3.91 0.75
C PRO A 308 -17.34 -3.82 -0.26
N LEU A 309 -17.88 -2.62 -0.51
CA LEU A 309 -18.95 -2.39 -1.49
C LEU A 309 -18.41 -2.62 -2.92
N ILE A 310 -17.26 -2.04 -3.21
CA ILE A 310 -16.57 -2.17 -4.50
C ILE A 310 -16.12 -3.61 -4.73
N GLY A 311 -15.64 -4.32 -3.71
CA GLY A 311 -15.31 -5.73 -3.81
C GLY A 311 -16.49 -6.56 -4.31
N ARG A 312 -17.66 -6.44 -3.65
CA ARG A 312 -18.89 -7.15 -4.06
C ARG A 312 -19.37 -6.74 -5.46
N LEU A 313 -19.33 -5.43 -5.76
CA LEU A 313 -19.74 -4.92 -7.07
C LEU A 313 -18.81 -5.45 -8.18
N SER A 314 -17.53 -5.56 -7.91
CA SER A 314 -16.55 -6.12 -8.84
C SER A 314 -16.79 -7.59 -9.19
N ASP A 315 -17.26 -8.38 -8.20
CA ASP A 315 -17.59 -9.79 -8.43
C ASP A 315 -18.79 -9.95 -9.40
N SER A 316 -19.71 -9.00 -9.42
CA SER A 316 -20.90 -9.02 -10.29
C SER A 316 -20.67 -8.34 -11.64
N VAL A 317 -19.98 -7.20 -11.68
CA VAL A 317 -19.76 -6.38 -12.89
C VAL A 317 -18.54 -6.86 -13.68
N GLY A 318 -17.57 -7.47 -13.01
CA GLY A 318 -16.29 -7.90 -13.56
C GLY A 318 -15.19 -6.85 -13.40
N ARG A 319 -13.98 -7.32 -13.09
CA ARG A 319 -12.81 -6.46 -12.79
C ARG A 319 -12.42 -5.48 -13.89
N PRO A 320 -12.40 -5.87 -15.18
CA PRO A 320 -12.06 -4.94 -16.26
C PRO A 320 -12.98 -3.72 -16.31
N ARG A 321 -14.30 -3.93 -16.15
CA ARG A 321 -15.28 -2.83 -16.13
C ARG A 321 -15.08 -1.93 -14.92
N MET A 322 -14.76 -2.51 -13.76
CA MET A 322 -14.48 -1.73 -12.57
C MET A 322 -13.21 -0.87 -12.71
N ILE A 323 -12.16 -1.36 -13.37
CA ILE A 323 -10.97 -0.57 -13.69
C ILE A 323 -11.33 0.61 -14.60
N MET A 324 -12.16 0.39 -15.63
CA MET A 324 -12.64 1.48 -16.50
C MET A 324 -13.47 2.51 -15.72
N VAL A 325 -14.35 2.07 -14.81
CA VAL A 325 -15.07 2.96 -13.88
C VAL A 325 -14.09 3.76 -13.02
N GLY A 326 -13.02 3.13 -12.53
CA GLY A 326 -11.96 3.81 -11.78
C GLY A 326 -11.30 4.93 -12.60
N TYR A 327 -10.89 4.64 -13.83
CA TYR A 327 -10.30 5.66 -14.71
C TYR A 327 -11.28 6.80 -15.02
N GLY A 328 -12.55 6.47 -15.34
CA GLY A 328 -13.60 7.48 -15.54
C GLY A 328 -13.85 8.36 -14.31
N THR A 329 -13.92 7.75 -13.12
CA THR A 329 -14.09 8.47 -11.84
C THR A 329 -12.91 9.40 -11.57
N TYR A 330 -11.67 8.93 -11.83
CA TYR A 330 -10.49 9.76 -11.65
C TYR A 330 -10.47 10.95 -12.61
N ALA A 331 -10.85 10.76 -13.87
CA ALA A 331 -10.97 11.85 -14.83
C ALA A 331 -12.02 12.89 -14.41
N LEU A 332 -13.21 12.43 -14.01
CA LEU A 332 -14.29 13.29 -13.54
C LEU A 332 -13.88 14.11 -12.31
N MET A 333 -13.28 13.43 -11.34
CA MET A 333 -12.77 14.06 -10.11
C MET A 333 -11.67 15.08 -10.43
N SER A 334 -10.75 14.78 -11.33
CA SER A 334 -9.69 15.69 -11.74
C SER A 334 -10.25 16.96 -12.38
N VAL A 335 -11.25 16.83 -13.27
CA VAL A 335 -12.00 18.00 -13.79
C VAL A 335 -12.66 18.77 -12.65
N GLY A 336 -13.30 18.07 -11.71
CA GLY A 336 -13.90 18.68 -10.53
C GLY A 336 -12.89 19.51 -9.73
N PHE A 337 -11.71 18.97 -9.43
CA PHE A 337 -10.66 19.71 -8.70
C PHE A 337 -10.11 20.91 -9.52
N ALA A 338 -10.02 20.80 -10.84
CA ALA A 338 -9.59 21.92 -11.69
C ALA A 338 -10.49 23.16 -11.49
N PHE A 339 -11.80 22.95 -11.41
CA PHE A 339 -12.80 24.03 -11.35
C PHE A 339 -13.43 24.24 -9.97
N ALA A 340 -13.03 23.50 -8.94
CA ALA A 340 -13.55 23.67 -7.59
C ALA A 340 -13.29 25.10 -7.07
N SER A 341 -14.34 25.80 -6.68
CA SER A 341 -14.31 27.15 -6.14
C SER A 341 -14.95 27.26 -4.74
N ALA A 342 -15.67 26.25 -4.30
CA ALA A 342 -16.36 26.21 -3.02
C ALA A 342 -15.91 25.00 -2.17
N LYS A 343 -15.87 25.17 -0.85
CA LYS A 343 -15.45 24.14 0.10
C LYS A 343 -16.27 22.85 0.00
N TRP A 344 -17.57 22.95 -0.20
CA TRP A 344 -18.44 21.76 -0.32
C TRP A 344 -18.09 20.90 -1.54
N GLN A 345 -17.66 21.52 -2.67
CA GLN A 345 -17.21 20.79 -3.86
C GLN A 345 -15.97 19.96 -3.53
N VAL A 346 -15.01 20.54 -2.83
CA VAL A 346 -13.80 19.86 -2.39
C VAL A 346 -14.14 18.67 -1.47
N LEU A 347 -15.06 18.82 -0.51
CA LEU A 347 -15.52 17.72 0.35
C LEU A 347 -16.06 16.54 -0.48
N VAL A 348 -16.94 16.81 -1.44
CA VAL A 348 -17.48 15.78 -2.33
C VAL A 348 -16.37 15.09 -3.14
N LEU A 349 -15.42 15.87 -3.65
CA LEU A 349 -14.31 15.34 -4.44
C LEU A 349 -13.37 14.45 -3.61
N PHE A 350 -13.13 14.76 -2.33
CA PHE A 350 -12.34 13.88 -1.45
C PHE A 350 -13.07 12.58 -1.12
N VAL A 351 -14.40 12.60 -0.98
CA VAL A 351 -15.21 11.37 -0.85
C VAL A 351 -15.09 10.54 -2.13
N LEU A 352 -15.27 11.14 -3.31
CA LEU A 352 -15.12 10.46 -4.61
C LEU A 352 -13.71 9.91 -4.79
N TYR A 353 -12.68 10.61 -4.34
CA TYR A 353 -11.30 10.12 -4.35
C TYR A 353 -11.15 8.86 -3.50
N GLY A 354 -11.80 8.79 -2.34
CA GLY A 354 -11.83 7.58 -1.52
C GLY A 354 -12.45 6.39 -2.24
N PHE A 355 -13.56 6.59 -2.96
CA PHE A 355 -14.16 5.55 -3.80
C PHE A 355 -13.24 5.13 -4.95
N PHE A 356 -12.66 6.08 -5.68
CA PHE A 356 -11.68 5.79 -6.71
C PHE A 356 -10.51 4.95 -6.18
N TYR A 357 -9.92 5.37 -5.06
CA TYR A 357 -8.76 4.70 -4.48
C TYR A 357 -9.08 3.27 -4.03
N ALA A 358 -10.30 3.03 -3.52
CA ALA A 358 -10.76 1.69 -3.19
C ALA A 358 -10.89 0.79 -4.44
N ILE A 359 -11.31 1.35 -5.58
CA ILE A 359 -11.30 0.63 -6.88
C ILE A 359 -9.86 0.33 -7.29
N ASP A 360 -9.00 1.33 -7.33
CA ASP A 360 -7.64 1.24 -7.84
C ASP A 360 -6.80 0.22 -7.05
N GLU A 361 -6.81 0.31 -5.71
CA GLU A 361 -6.00 -0.58 -4.86
C GLU A 361 -6.43 -2.06 -4.97
N ALA A 362 -7.73 -2.33 -5.03
CA ALA A 362 -8.25 -3.69 -4.99
C ALA A 362 -8.29 -4.33 -6.39
N GLN A 363 -8.78 -3.61 -7.40
CA GLN A 363 -9.08 -4.21 -8.69
C GLN A 363 -7.82 -4.46 -9.52
N ASN A 364 -6.84 -3.57 -9.48
CA ASN A 364 -5.58 -3.76 -10.20
C ASN A 364 -4.85 -5.02 -9.70
N LYS A 365 -4.74 -5.19 -8.39
CA LYS A 365 -4.09 -6.38 -7.78
C LYS A 365 -4.82 -7.68 -8.15
N ALA A 366 -6.15 -7.66 -8.06
CA ALA A 366 -6.98 -8.81 -8.38
C ALA A 366 -6.91 -9.16 -9.87
N PHE A 367 -6.97 -8.16 -10.75
CA PHE A 367 -6.91 -8.36 -12.20
C PHE A 367 -5.54 -8.90 -12.64
N ILE A 368 -4.44 -8.39 -12.10
CA ILE A 368 -3.09 -8.93 -12.34
C ILE A 368 -2.99 -10.39 -11.89
N ALA A 369 -3.54 -10.71 -10.72
CA ALA A 369 -3.52 -12.07 -10.19
C ALA A 369 -4.30 -13.06 -11.07
N ASP A 370 -5.39 -12.61 -11.72
CA ASP A 370 -6.16 -13.42 -12.67
C ASP A 370 -5.43 -13.62 -14.00
N MET A 371 -4.78 -12.55 -14.49
CA MET A 371 -4.06 -12.60 -15.76
C MET A 371 -2.77 -13.44 -15.68
N GLN A 372 -2.16 -13.53 -14.51
CA GLN A 372 -0.86 -14.19 -14.28
C GLN A 372 -0.91 -15.11 -13.05
N PRO A 373 -1.73 -16.18 -13.07
CA PRO A 373 -1.94 -17.04 -11.90
C PRO A 373 -0.67 -17.74 -11.41
N GLU A 374 0.25 -18.07 -12.31
CA GLU A 374 1.51 -18.75 -11.97
C GLU A 374 2.62 -17.78 -11.53
N ARG A 375 2.55 -16.49 -11.94
CA ARG A 375 3.62 -15.49 -11.74
C ARG A 375 3.10 -14.20 -11.11
N ARG A 376 2.16 -14.33 -10.16
CA ARG A 376 1.46 -13.18 -9.53
C ARG A 376 2.42 -12.17 -8.92
N ALA A 377 3.41 -12.64 -8.15
CA ALA A 377 4.36 -11.78 -7.47
C ALA A 377 5.23 -10.97 -8.45
N SER A 378 5.75 -11.62 -9.49
CA SER A 378 6.59 -10.98 -10.51
C SER A 378 5.80 -10.00 -11.36
N ALA A 379 4.57 -10.35 -11.75
CA ALA A 379 3.69 -9.46 -12.51
C ALA A 379 3.31 -8.22 -11.68
N MET A 380 3.01 -8.40 -10.39
CA MET A 380 2.74 -7.30 -9.46
C MET A 380 3.97 -6.40 -9.27
N GLY A 381 5.16 -7.01 -9.14
CA GLY A 381 6.42 -6.28 -9.04
C GLY A 381 6.69 -5.43 -10.26
N LEU A 382 6.50 -5.99 -11.47
CA LEU A 382 6.67 -5.25 -12.72
C LEU A 382 5.62 -4.13 -12.88
N TYR A 383 4.37 -4.38 -12.51
CA TYR A 383 3.32 -3.36 -12.48
C TYR A 383 3.74 -2.19 -11.58
N ASN A 384 4.16 -2.46 -10.34
CA ASN A 384 4.60 -1.43 -9.40
C ASN A 384 5.83 -0.68 -9.90
N LEU A 385 6.77 -1.38 -10.57
CA LEU A 385 7.95 -0.74 -11.14
C LEU A 385 7.58 0.22 -12.27
N VAL A 386 6.76 -0.22 -13.23
CA VAL A 386 6.33 0.62 -14.37
C VAL A 386 5.53 1.83 -13.90
N THR A 387 4.55 1.62 -13.04
CA THR A 387 3.73 2.71 -12.49
C THR A 387 4.58 3.70 -11.67
N GLY A 388 5.52 3.21 -10.85
CA GLY A 388 6.42 4.05 -10.07
C GLY A 388 7.43 4.84 -10.91
N VAL A 389 7.96 4.25 -12.00
CA VAL A 389 8.84 4.97 -12.94
C VAL A 389 8.08 6.10 -13.63
N VAL A 390 6.83 5.87 -14.04
CA VAL A 390 5.98 6.88 -14.70
C VAL A 390 5.49 7.94 -13.72
N TYR A 391 5.32 7.60 -12.45
CA TYR A 391 4.87 8.52 -11.41
C TYR A 391 5.84 9.70 -11.20
N LEU A 392 7.16 9.49 -11.35
CA LEU A 392 8.14 10.56 -11.23
C LEU A 392 7.94 11.69 -12.26
N PRO A 393 7.94 11.43 -13.59
CA PRO A 393 7.67 12.48 -14.57
C PRO A 393 6.26 13.07 -14.42
N ALA A 394 5.24 12.25 -14.05
CA ALA A 394 3.89 12.74 -13.81
C ALA A 394 3.85 13.79 -12.69
N SER A 395 4.49 13.52 -11.55
CA SER A 395 4.55 14.44 -10.41
C SER A 395 5.39 15.68 -10.70
N LEU A 396 6.47 15.55 -11.48
CA LEU A 396 7.27 16.70 -11.96
C LEU A 396 6.46 17.63 -12.86
N ILE A 397 5.76 17.05 -13.86
CA ILE A 397 4.92 17.81 -14.78
C ILE A 397 3.77 18.49 -14.02
N ALA A 398 3.12 17.77 -13.11
CA ALA A 398 2.06 18.34 -12.27
C ALA A 398 2.58 19.52 -11.43
N GLY A 399 3.77 19.40 -10.84
CA GLY A 399 4.41 20.48 -10.08
C GLY A 399 4.77 21.69 -10.92
N ALA A 400 5.29 21.47 -12.13
CA ALA A 400 5.58 22.56 -13.07
C ALA A 400 4.30 23.27 -13.56
N LEU A 401 3.27 22.51 -13.91
CA LEU A 401 1.98 23.06 -14.32
C LEU A 401 1.28 23.80 -13.18
N TRP A 402 1.46 23.35 -11.93
CA TRP A 402 0.92 24.03 -10.76
C TRP A 402 1.44 25.46 -10.62
N LEU A 403 2.70 25.71 -10.96
CA LEU A 403 3.29 27.06 -10.92
C LEU A 403 2.65 27.99 -11.94
N LEU A 404 2.17 27.45 -13.07
CA LEU A 404 1.47 28.24 -14.11
C LEU A 404 0.01 28.47 -13.71
N ASN A 405 -0.71 27.38 -13.44
CA ASN A 405 -2.09 27.38 -12.99
C ASN A 405 -2.42 26.02 -12.33
N PRO A 406 -2.88 25.97 -11.07
CA PRO A 406 -3.25 24.72 -10.42
C PRO A 406 -4.24 23.86 -11.21
N ALA A 407 -5.19 24.48 -11.94
CA ALA A 407 -6.16 23.76 -12.76
C ALA A 407 -5.47 22.95 -13.90
N SER A 408 -4.35 23.43 -14.43
CA SER A 408 -3.65 22.77 -15.56
C SER A 408 -3.15 21.38 -15.17
N ALA A 409 -2.65 21.20 -13.95
CA ALA A 409 -2.21 19.89 -13.45
C ALA A 409 -3.36 18.89 -13.41
N PHE A 410 -4.52 19.31 -12.93
CA PHE A 410 -5.71 18.44 -12.85
C PHE A 410 -6.31 18.18 -14.25
N LEU A 411 -6.28 19.13 -15.16
CA LEU A 411 -6.76 18.92 -16.54
C LEU A 411 -5.86 17.93 -17.30
N LEU A 412 -4.53 18.00 -17.11
CA LEU A 412 -3.61 16.99 -17.64
C LEU A 412 -3.93 15.60 -17.08
N ALA A 413 -4.18 15.51 -15.77
CA ALA A 413 -4.57 14.25 -15.14
C ALA A 413 -5.87 13.69 -15.71
N ALA A 414 -6.87 14.54 -15.93
CA ALA A 414 -8.12 14.15 -16.58
C ALA A 414 -7.88 13.62 -18.00
N ALA A 415 -7.08 14.34 -18.80
CA ALA A 415 -6.76 13.94 -20.18
C ALA A 415 -6.01 12.60 -20.23
N ALA A 416 -4.99 12.41 -19.39
CA ALA A 416 -4.23 11.16 -19.32
C ALA A 416 -5.11 9.99 -18.85
N SER A 417 -6.02 10.24 -17.89
CA SER A 417 -6.97 9.22 -17.43
C SER A 417 -7.98 8.82 -18.50
N LEU A 418 -8.52 9.78 -19.28
CA LEU A 418 -9.41 9.50 -20.40
C LEU A 418 -8.68 8.77 -21.53
N LEU A 419 -7.43 9.12 -21.79
CA LEU A 419 -6.58 8.40 -22.75
C LEU A 419 -6.39 6.95 -22.33
N ALA A 420 -6.05 6.71 -21.07
CA ALA A 420 -5.91 5.36 -20.52
C ALA A 420 -7.22 4.56 -20.59
N LEU A 421 -8.37 5.20 -20.31
CA LEU A 421 -9.70 4.62 -20.45
C LEU A 421 -9.98 4.19 -21.90
N GLY A 422 -9.71 5.08 -22.85
CA GLY A 422 -9.86 4.79 -24.29
C GLY A 422 -8.94 3.65 -24.74
N MET A 423 -7.67 3.68 -24.32
CA MET A 423 -6.72 2.60 -24.61
C MET A 423 -7.18 1.27 -24.01
N PHE A 424 -7.67 1.24 -22.77
CA PHE A 424 -8.17 0.02 -22.14
C PHE A 424 -9.37 -0.54 -22.92
N ALA A 425 -10.30 0.31 -23.35
CA ALA A 425 -11.47 -0.08 -24.11
C ALA A 425 -11.13 -0.63 -25.51
N VAL A 426 -10.10 -0.07 -26.18
CA VAL A 426 -9.66 -0.50 -27.52
C VAL A 426 -8.77 -1.74 -27.45
N MET A 427 -7.77 -1.74 -26.59
CA MET A 427 -6.78 -2.83 -26.48
C MET A 427 -7.35 -4.10 -25.84
N ARG A 428 -8.44 -3.98 -25.10
CA ARG A 428 -9.16 -5.08 -24.43
C ARG A 428 -8.21 -6.08 -23.77
N PRO A 429 -7.42 -5.64 -22.77
CA PRO A 429 -6.45 -6.51 -22.12
C PRO A 429 -7.12 -7.67 -21.34
N ASP A 430 -8.43 -7.61 -21.15
CA ASP A 430 -9.28 -8.64 -20.57
C ASP A 430 -9.53 -9.84 -21.50
N ARG A 431 -9.32 -9.70 -22.81
CA ARG A 431 -9.46 -10.79 -23.77
C ARG A 431 -8.13 -11.49 -23.96
N GLN A 432 -8.06 -12.74 -23.55
CA GLN A 432 -7.00 -13.65 -23.96
C GLN A 432 -7.21 -13.98 -25.42
N SER A 433 -6.35 -13.44 -26.29
CA SER A 433 -6.28 -13.83 -27.70
C SER A 433 -5.46 -15.08 -27.87
#